data_093469c2878c998585636d64075d6f5c
#
_entry.id   093469c2878c998585636d64075d6f5c
#
_cell.length_a   1.000
_cell.length_b   1.000
_cell.length_c   1.000
_cell.angle_alpha   90.00
_cell.angle_beta   90.00
_cell.angle_gamma   90.00
#
_symmetry.space_group_name_H-M   'P 1'
#
loop_
_entity.id
_entity.type
_entity.pdbx_description
1 polymer ?
#
loop_
_entity_poly.entity_id
_entity_poly.type
_entity_poly.pdbx_seq_one_letter_code
_entity_poly.pdbx_strand_id
1 'polypeptide(L)'
;MEKWMVYNKKADFQKIGSEFGIDPVIARLIRNRDIQDMKEIRSYLYGTLAEIPSPWKMKDMERAVQILQKKITQKKKIRIIGDYDIDGVTATCILLKGLKRLNANVDTYIPDRVKDGYGMHEQLIDKAPVSYTHLTLPTNSR
;
A
#
# COMPACT_ATOMS: atom_id res chain seq x y z
N MET A 1 -16.01 31.09 5.85
CA MET A 1 -17.19 30.27 6.12
C MET A 1 -16.93 28.90 5.56
N GLU A 2 -16.73 27.88 6.39
CA GLU A 2 -16.53 26.51 5.95
C GLU A 2 -17.82 25.96 5.36
N LYS A 3 -17.75 25.33 4.18
CA LYS A 3 -18.90 24.64 3.58
C LYS A 3 -18.72 23.15 3.79
N TRP A 4 -19.58 22.55 4.58
CA TRP A 4 -19.67 21.10 4.73
C TRP A 4 -20.44 20.51 3.56
N MET A 5 -19.85 19.56 2.87
CA MET A 5 -20.49 18.84 1.77
C MET A 5 -20.67 17.39 2.13
N VAL A 6 -21.90 16.89 2.04
CA VAL A 6 -22.19 15.47 2.22
C VAL A 6 -21.96 14.75 0.89
N TYR A 7 -21.10 13.76 0.91
CA TYR A 7 -20.87 12.89 -0.24
C TYR A 7 -22.10 11.99 -0.43
N ASN A 8 -22.86 12.23 -1.49
CA ASN A 8 -24.17 11.60 -1.70
C ASN A 8 -24.19 10.79 -2.99
N LYS A 9 -23.55 9.63 -2.98
CA LYS A 9 -23.72 8.63 -4.05
C LYS A 9 -25.02 7.87 -3.83
N LYS A 10 -25.92 7.93 -4.82
CA LYS A 10 -27.22 7.28 -4.74
C LYS A 10 -27.10 5.75 -4.80
N ALA A 11 -27.86 5.05 -3.98
CA ALA A 11 -28.08 3.61 -4.01
C ALA A 11 -29.31 3.29 -3.15
N ASP A 12 -29.84 2.08 -3.29
CA ASP A 12 -30.85 1.54 -2.37
C ASP A 12 -30.15 0.96 -1.13
N PHE A 13 -29.91 1.81 -0.15
CA PHE A 13 -29.21 1.45 1.09
C PHE A 13 -30.01 0.48 1.96
N GLN A 14 -31.34 0.52 1.87
CA GLN A 14 -32.20 -0.41 2.62
C GLN A 14 -32.09 -1.82 2.02
N LYS A 15 -32.10 -1.93 0.69
CA LYS A 15 -31.92 -3.21 0.01
C LYS A 15 -30.54 -3.81 0.29
N ILE A 16 -29.47 -2.99 0.22
CA ILE A 16 -28.12 -3.45 0.54
C ILE A 16 -28.02 -3.87 2.00
N GLY A 17 -28.60 -3.07 2.91
CA GLY A 17 -28.62 -3.39 4.33
C GLY A 17 -29.31 -4.72 4.62
N SER A 18 -30.50 -4.95 4.04
CA SER A 18 -31.27 -6.20 4.20
C SER A 18 -30.52 -7.41 3.62
N GLU A 19 -29.89 -7.27 2.44
CA GLU A 19 -29.18 -8.36 1.76
C GLU A 19 -27.96 -8.84 2.56
N PHE A 20 -27.23 -7.92 3.18
CA PHE A 20 -25.99 -8.23 3.90
C PHE A 20 -26.12 -8.22 5.42
N GLY A 21 -27.30 -7.96 5.97
CA GLY A 21 -27.51 -7.87 7.41
C GLY A 21 -26.74 -6.72 8.07
N ILE A 22 -26.59 -5.60 7.37
CA ILE A 22 -25.85 -4.41 7.85
C ILE A 22 -26.76 -3.19 7.92
N ASP A 23 -26.37 -2.22 8.75
CA ASP A 23 -27.08 -0.95 8.83
C ASP A 23 -27.00 -0.17 7.52
N PRO A 24 -28.08 0.50 7.07
CA PRO A 24 -28.07 1.33 5.88
C PRO A 24 -26.99 2.41 5.85
N VAL A 25 -26.53 2.89 7.01
CA VAL A 25 -25.40 3.83 7.10
C VAL A 25 -24.10 3.16 6.66
N ILE A 26 -23.88 1.89 7.05
CA ILE A 26 -22.73 1.11 6.59
C ILE A 26 -22.80 0.89 5.07
N ALA A 27 -23.98 0.55 4.54
CA ALA A 27 -24.19 0.44 3.09
C ALA A 27 -23.84 1.74 2.36
N ARG A 28 -24.19 2.89 2.92
CA ARG A 28 -23.81 4.22 2.39
C ARG A 28 -22.30 4.44 2.41
N LEU A 29 -21.61 4.08 3.48
CA LEU A 29 -20.16 4.21 3.59
C LEU A 29 -19.43 3.34 2.55
N ILE A 30 -19.91 2.12 2.32
CA ILE A 30 -19.39 1.23 1.28
C ILE A 30 -19.60 1.86 -0.11
N ARG A 31 -20.80 2.35 -0.40
CA ARG A 31 -21.12 3.00 -1.67
C ARG A 31 -20.26 4.26 -1.90
N ASN A 32 -19.96 5.01 -0.88
CA ASN A 32 -19.10 6.19 -0.98
C ASN A 32 -17.64 5.85 -1.34
N ARG A 33 -17.22 4.59 -1.18
CA ARG A 33 -15.94 4.03 -1.62
C ARG A 33 -15.94 3.48 -3.04
N ASP A 34 -16.97 3.83 -3.82
CA ASP A 34 -17.15 3.42 -5.22
C ASP A 34 -17.48 1.93 -5.42
N ILE A 35 -17.76 1.21 -4.34
CA ILE A 35 -18.20 -0.18 -4.40
C ILE A 35 -19.71 -0.20 -4.71
N GLN A 36 -20.09 -0.77 -5.86
CA GLN A 36 -21.46 -0.68 -6.37
C GLN A 36 -22.11 -2.04 -6.55
N ASP A 37 -21.36 -2.99 -7.03
CA ASP A 37 -21.84 -4.33 -7.35
C ASP A 37 -22.03 -5.16 -6.07
N MET A 38 -23.10 -5.95 -6.00
CA MET A 38 -23.39 -6.79 -4.83
C MET A 38 -22.29 -7.82 -4.55
N LYS A 39 -21.61 -8.30 -5.60
CA LYS A 39 -20.48 -9.20 -5.47
C LYS A 39 -19.26 -8.48 -4.87
N GLU A 40 -19.01 -7.25 -5.32
CA GLU A 40 -17.94 -6.41 -4.74
C GLU A 40 -18.24 -6.06 -3.27
N ILE A 41 -19.51 -5.75 -2.93
CA ILE A 41 -19.93 -5.51 -1.55
C ILE A 41 -19.69 -6.76 -0.69
N ARG A 42 -20.05 -7.93 -1.20
CA ARG A 42 -19.80 -9.20 -0.50
C ARG A 42 -18.31 -9.44 -0.26
N SER A 43 -17.47 -9.25 -1.26
CA SER A 43 -16.02 -9.39 -1.15
C SER A 43 -15.42 -8.36 -0.18
N TYR A 44 -15.96 -7.14 -0.18
CA TYR A 44 -15.54 -6.08 0.75
C TYR A 44 -15.86 -6.40 2.21
N LEU A 45 -17.03 -7.00 2.47
CA LEU A 45 -17.49 -7.32 3.83
C LEU A 45 -16.94 -8.65 4.35
N TYR A 46 -16.86 -9.65 3.49
CA TYR A 46 -16.61 -11.04 3.86
C TYR A 46 -15.47 -11.70 3.06
N GLY A 47 -14.69 -10.88 2.35
CA GLY A 47 -13.58 -11.38 1.55
C GLY A 47 -12.55 -12.14 2.37
N THR A 48 -11.97 -13.14 1.75
CA THR A 48 -10.94 -14.00 2.34
C THR A 48 -9.58 -13.69 1.74
N LEU A 49 -8.51 -14.21 2.36
CA LEU A 49 -7.16 -14.10 1.83
C LEU A 49 -7.02 -14.68 0.41
N ALA A 50 -7.85 -15.68 0.07
CA ALA A 50 -7.85 -16.29 -1.27
C ALA A 50 -8.37 -15.35 -2.36
N GLU A 51 -9.12 -14.31 -1.99
CA GLU A 51 -9.66 -13.31 -2.90
C GLU A 51 -8.73 -12.12 -3.14
N ILE A 52 -7.59 -12.06 -2.43
CA ILE A 52 -6.59 -11.00 -2.64
C ILE A 52 -6.05 -11.11 -4.06
N PRO A 53 -6.10 -10.02 -4.84
CA PRO A 53 -5.55 -10.01 -6.19
C PRO A 53 -4.07 -10.37 -6.21
N SER A 54 -3.66 -11.11 -7.24
CA SER A 54 -2.24 -11.42 -7.44
C SER A 54 -1.40 -10.13 -7.46
N PRO A 55 -0.25 -10.10 -6.75
CA PRO A 55 0.65 -8.95 -6.75
C PRO A 55 1.17 -8.58 -8.14
N TRP A 56 1.17 -9.51 -9.10
CA TRP A 56 1.52 -9.25 -10.50
C TRP A 56 0.57 -8.29 -11.22
N LYS A 57 -0.63 -8.03 -10.66
CA LYS A 57 -1.55 -7.01 -11.17
C LYS A 57 -1.16 -5.58 -10.77
N MET A 58 -0.21 -5.42 -9.87
CA MET A 58 0.30 -4.09 -9.50
C MET A 58 1.10 -3.51 -10.66
N LYS A 59 0.89 -2.22 -10.92
CA LYS A 59 1.64 -1.47 -11.93
C LYS A 59 3.14 -1.61 -11.67
N ASP A 60 3.90 -1.84 -12.73
CA ASP A 60 5.37 -1.97 -12.72
C ASP A 60 5.95 -3.08 -11.82
N MET A 61 5.14 -4.01 -11.31
CA MET A 61 5.63 -5.08 -10.43
C MET A 61 6.68 -5.97 -11.12
N GLU A 62 6.43 -6.37 -12.36
CA GLU A 62 7.37 -7.19 -13.13
C GLU A 62 8.72 -6.49 -13.30
N ARG A 63 8.69 -5.21 -13.69
CA ARG A 63 9.89 -4.38 -13.81
C ARG A 63 10.63 -4.24 -12.49
N ALA A 64 9.93 -4.04 -11.39
CA ALA A 64 10.50 -3.96 -10.05
C ALA A 64 11.23 -5.26 -9.67
N VAL A 65 10.60 -6.40 -9.91
CA VAL A 65 11.18 -7.72 -9.65
C VAL A 65 12.45 -7.94 -10.49
N GLN A 66 12.42 -7.63 -11.79
CA GLN A 66 13.58 -7.75 -12.67
C GLN A 66 14.77 -6.89 -12.21
N ILE A 67 14.50 -5.65 -11.78
CA ILE A 67 15.53 -4.76 -11.24
C ILE A 67 16.14 -5.37 -9.97
N LEU A 68 15.31 -5.82 -9.03
CA LEU A 68 15.78 -6.43 -7.79
C LEU A 68 16.61 -7.68 -8.06
N GLN A 69 16.15 -8.59 -8.91
CA GLN A 69 16.89 -9.80 -9.29
C GLN A 69 18.26 -9.45 -9.85
N LYS A 70 18.33 -8.50 -10.79
CA LYS A 70 19.60 -8.03 -11.37
C LYS A 70 20.54 -7.48 -10.29
N LYS A 71 20.02 -6.67 -9.34
CA LYS A 71 20.84 -6.08 -8.28
C LYS A 71 21.32 -7.11 -7.26
N ILE A 72 20.49 -8.10 -6.95
CA ILE A 72 20.88 -9.22 -6.08
C ILE A 72 21.99 -10.03 -6.74
N THR A 73 21.82 -10.42 -7.99
CA THR A 73 22.86 -11.17 -8.76
C THR A 73 24.17 -10.41 -8.83
N GLN A 74 24.12 -9.09 -9.00
CA GLN A 74 25.28 -8.22 -9.03
C GLN A 74 25.87 -7.92 -7.64
N LYS A 75 25.30 -8.46 -6.56
CA LYS A 75 25.66 -8.20 -5.15
C LYS A 75 25.66 -6.70 -4.80
N LYS A 76 24.82 -5.91 -5.49
CA LYS A 76 24.67 -4.48 -5.21
C LYS A 76 23.93 -4.28 -3.90
N LYS A 77 24.26 -3.20 -3.20
CA LYS A 77 23.57 -2.83 -1.97
C LYS A 77 22.19 -2.26 -2.30
N ILE A 78 21.17 -2.73 -1.58
CA ILE A 78 19.77 -2.32 -1.72
C ILE A 78 19.37 -1.65 -0.40
N ARG A 79 18.76 -0.48 -0.46
CA ARG A 79 18.18 0.17 0.71
C ARG A 79 16.67 0.22 0.57
N ILE A 80 15.97 -0.22 1.62
CA ILE A 80 14.54 -0.06 1.77
C ILE A 80 14.32 1.20 2.60
N ILE A 81 13.60 2.17 2.03
CA ILE A 81 13.16 3.36 2.76
C ILE A 81 11.68 3.15 3.06
N GLY A 82 11.34 2.98 4.33
CA GLY A 82 9.97 2.78 4.80
C GLY A 82 9.40 4.05 5.44
N ASP A 83 8.08 4.05 5.68
CA ASP A 83 7.45 5.07 6.48
C ASP A 83 7.53 4.70 7.98
N TYR A 84 7.37 5.69 8.85
CA TYR A 84 7.40 5.52 10.30
C TYR A 84 6.07 5.05 10.90
N ASP A 85 4.99 4.95 10.11
CA ASP A 85 3.74 4.40 10.58
C ASP A 85 3.78 2.86 10.66
N ILE A 86 2.74 2.26 11.23
CA ILE A 86 2.70 0.82 11.44
C ILE A 86 2.74 0.03 10.14
N ASP A 87 2.12 0.55 9.09
CA ASP A 87 2.08 -0.08 7.77
C ASP A 87 3.46 -0.01 7.11
N GLY A 88 4.12 1.14 7.17
CA GLY A 88 5.46 1.34 6.64
C GLY A 88 6.51 0.48 7.35
N VAL A 89 6.49 0.42 8.68
CA VAL A 89 7.39 -0.44 9.47
C VAL A 89 7.16 -1.91 9.15
N THR A 90 5.90 -2.33 9.07
CA THR A 90 5.54 -3.73 8.76
C THR A 90 5.96 -4.11 7.34
N ALA A 91 5.66 -3.27 6.35
CA ALA A 91 6.07 -3.49 4.96
C ALA A 91 7.60 -3.56 4.82
N THR A 92 8.32 -2.66 5.50
CA THR A 92 9.78 -2.66 5.53
C THR A 92 10.33 -3.96 6.12
N CYS A 93 9.75 -4.44 7.21
CA CYS A 93 10.15 -5.70 7.85
C CYS A 93 9.93 -6.91 6.93
N ILE A 94 8.79 -6.96 6.23
CA ILE A 94 8.47 -8.04 5.28
C ILE A 94 9.48 -8.05 4.13
N LEU A 95 9.73 -6.90 3.50
CA LEU A 95 10.68 -6.77 2.41
C LEU A 95 12.10 -7.11 2.84
N LEU A 96 12.54 -6.61 4.00
CA LEU A 96 13.85 -6.92 4.56
C LEU A 96 14.05 -8.42 4.75
N LYS A 97 13.09 -9.07 5.39
CA LYS A 97 13.14 -10.53 5.61
C LYS A 97 13.12 -11.30 4.29
N GLY A 98 12.29 -10.90 3.34
CA GLY A 98 12.21 -11.52 2.02
C GLY A 98 13.53 -11.41 1.26
N LEU A 99 14.09 -10.21 1.16
CA LEU A 99 15.35 -9.97 0.45
C LEU A 99 16.55 -10.65 1.13
N LYS A 100 16.59 -10.69 2.46
CA LYS A 100 17.64 -11.43 3.20
C LYS A 100 17.58 -12.93 2.91
N ARG A 101 16.39 -13.53 2.79
CA ARG A 101 16.24 -14.95 2.39
C ARG A 101 16.78 -15.22 0.99
N LEU A 102 16.83 -14.22 0.13
CA LEU A 102 17.41 -14.29 -1.20
C LEU A 102 18.91 -13.94 -1.20
N ASN A 103 19.55 -13.86 -0.03
CA ASN A 103 20.95 -13.46 0.13
C ASN A 103 21.27 -12.07 -0.46
N ALA A 104 20.29 -11.17 -0.48
CA ALA A 104 20.51 -9.80 -0.92
C ALA A 104 21.33 -9.01 0.11
N ASN A 105 22.22 -8.14 -0.36
CA ASN A 105 22.89 -7.14 0.48
C ASN A 105 21.92 -5.98 0.71
N VAL A 106 21.15 -6.02 1.79
CA VAL A 106 20.03 -5.10 2.05
C VAL A 106 20.12 -4.49 3.44
N ASP A 107 19.86 -3.20 3.51
CA ASP A 107 19.61 -2.45 4.75
C ASP A 107 18.28 -1.68 4.69
N THR A 108 17.89 -1.09 5.81
CA THR A 108 16.65 -0.33 5.94
C THR A 108 16.91 1.04 6.52
N TYR A 109 16.08 2.00 6.13
CA TYR A 109 16.01 3.32 6.73
C TYR A 109 14.54 3.69 6.94
N ILE A 110 14.19 4.10 8.15
CA ILE A 110 12.89 4.65 8.48
C ILE A 110 13.12 6.11 8.89
N PRO A 111 12.52 7.09 8.18
CA PRO A 111 12.69 8.49 8.47
C PRO A 111 12.22 8.86 9.88
N ASP A 112 12.91 9.80 10.51
CA ASP A 112 12.47 10.37 11.78
C ASP A 112 11.31 11.33 11.55
N ARG A 113 10.20 11.12 12.27
CA ARG A 113 8.96 11.90 12.12
C ARG A 113 9.16 13.40 12.30
N VAL A 114 10.04 13.79 13.19
CA VAL A 114 10.26 15.20 13.55
C VAL A 114 11.32 15.84 12.65
N LYS A 115 12.39 15.11 12.34
CA LYS A 115 13.54 15.65 11.61
C LYS A 115 13.37 15.57 10.10
N ASP A 116 12.83 14.46 9.61
CA ASP A 116 12.75 14.17 8.18
C ASP A 116 11.35 14.46 7.60
N GLY A 117 10.31 14.59 8.43
CA GLY A 117 8.94 14.85 7.98
C GLY A 117 8.24 13.60 7.45
N TYR A 118 7.12 13.80 6.74
CA TYR A 118 6.29 12.72 6.19
C TYR A 118 6.54 12.48 4.71
N GLY A 119 6.60 11.20 4.35
CA GLY A 119 6.70 10.75 2.95
C GLY A 119 8.11 10.78 2.38
N MET A 120 8.21 10.38 1.11
CA MET A 120 9.48 10.37 0.38
C MET A 120 9.73 11.74 -0.23
N HIS A 121 10.87 12.34 0.07
CA HIS A 121 11.33 13.60 -0.51
C HIS A 121 12.81 13.52 -0.93
N GLU A 122 13.21 14.47 -1.77
CA GLU A 122 14.52 14.49 -2.42
C GLU A 122 15.69 14.36 -1.45
N GLN A 123 15.63 15.05 -0.33
CA GLN A 123 16.66 14.99 0.72
C GLN A 123 16.89 13.60 1.33
N LEU A 124 15.84 12.74 1.36
CA LEU A 124 15.99 11.36 1.82
C LEU A 124 16.72 10.50 0.80
N ILE A 125 16.52 10.80 -0.48
CA ILE A 125 17.22 10.14 -1.59
C ILE A 125 18.68 10.55 -1.59
N ASP A 126 18.97 11.84 -1.41
CA ASP A 126 20.34 12.40 -1.39
C ASP A 126 21.18 11.92 -0.21
N LYS A 127 20.53 11.64 0.93
CA LYS A 127 21.20 11.04 2.11
C LYS A 127 21.57 9.56 1.88
N ALA A 128 21.06 8.94 0.82
CA ALA A 128 21.44 7.57 0.48
C ALA A 128 22.76 7.59 -0.30
N PRO A 129 23.81 6.85 0.13
CA PRO A 129 25.07 6.78 -0.61
C PRO A 129 24.88 6.40 -2.06
N VAL A 130 25.64 7.01 -2.95
CA VAL A 130 25.56 6.81 -4.43
C VAL A 130 25.65 5.33 -4.88
N SER A 131 26.11 4.46 -4.00
CA SER A 131 26.18 3.00 -4.25
C SER A 131 24.86 2.23 -4.10
N TYR A 132 23.77 2.89 -3.66
CA TYR A 132 22.47 2.25 -3.45
C TYR A 132 21.59 2.28 -4.70
N THR A 133 20.80 1.24 -4.85
CA THR A 133 19.68 1.23 -5.77
C THR A 133 18.39 1.44 -4.98
N HIS A 134 17.62 2.43 -5.39
CA HIS A 134 16.36 2.77 -4.74
C HIS A 134 15.21 2.14 -5.52
N LEU A 135 14.27 1.57 -4.79
CA LEU A 135 12.98 1.14 -5.31
C LEU A 135 11.91 1.66 -4.36
N THR A 136 11.05 2.52 -4.87
CA THR A 136 9.88 2.98 -4.14
C THR A 136 8.65 2.32 -4.72
N LEU A 137 7.88 1.62 -3.89
CA LEU A 137 6.53 1.22 -4.23
C LEU A 137 5.61 2.37 -3.85
N PRO A 138 4.78 2.90 -4.78
CA PRO A 138 3.85 3.95 -4.44
C PRO A 138 2.83 3.40 -3.43
N THR A 139 2.88 3.89 -2.20
CA THR A 139 1.81 3.70 -1.24
C THR A 139 0.76 4.77 -1.51
N ASN A 140 -0.30 4.42 -2.24
CA ASN A 140 -1.47 5.27 -2.33
C ASN A 140 -2.30 5.10 -1.06
N SER A 141 -1.94 5.82 -0.01
CA SER A 141 -2.88 6.13 1.06
C SER A 141 -3.82 7.24 0.55
N ARG A 142 -4.99 6.88 0.06
CA ARG A 142 -6.12 7.79 -0.14
C ARG A 142 -7.15 7.55 0.95
#